data_2a1c86dc0e25afd051289ffbaea7a101
#
_entry.id   2a1c86dc0e25afd051289ffbaea7a101
#
_cell.length_a   1.000
_cell.length_b   1.000
_cell.length_c   1.000
_cell.angle_alpha   90.00
_cell.angle_beta   90.00
_cell.angle_gamma   90.00
#
_symmetry.space_group_name_H-M   'P 1'
#
loop_
_entity.id
_entity.type
_entity.pdbx_description
1 polymer ?
#
loop_
_entity_poly.entity_id
_entity_poly.type
_entity_poly.pdbx_seq_one_letter_code
_entity_poly.pdbx_strand_id
1 'polypeptide(L)'
;MAKTLEQKVAETILQQAMKIKIGDKEYEAAPPSVATLILVSEAVSHLPRLSLDSEKIVSDSLAVAKDCRFLGDIAAILILGAKNIRATVTTRETVCKSRLWGLWKHQVSVPVTKEIDRKSELSREILETYSPSQIHGLIARLLSRMELADFFALTTFLNDINLLRQTKVENETTACGQ
;
A
#
# COMPACT_ATOMS: atom_id res chain seq x y z
N MET A 1 29.46 3.44 -13.28
CA MET A 1 30.15 4.35 -12.35
C MET A 1 29.53 4.22 -10.98
N ALA A 2 30.35 3.97 -9.94
CA ALA A 2 29.83 3.92 -8.57
C ALA A 2 29.51 5.35 -8.10
N LYS A 3 28.32 5.55 -7.52
CA LYS A 3 27.91 6.85 -6.95
C LYS A 3 28.78 7.19 -5.74
N THR A 4 29.19 8.43 -5.61
CA THR A 4 29.94 8.91 -4.44
C THR A 4 29.04 8.95 -3.20
N LEU A 5 29.66 8.95 -2.01
CA LEU A 5 28.92 9.02 -0.73
C LEU A 5 28.06 10.30 -0.66
N GLU A 6 28.59 11.41 -1.14
CA GLU A 6 27.90 12.70 -1.21
C GLU A 6 26.67 12.67 -2.11
N GLN A 7 26.76 11.98 -3.26
CA GLN A 7 25.62 11.79 -4.14
C GLN A 7 24.53 10.95 -3.48
N LYS A 8 24.90 9.90 -2.72
CA LYS A 8 23.93 9.10 -1.97
C LYS A 8 23.24 9.90 -0.87
N VAL A 9 23.97 10.73 -0.15
CA VAL A 9 23.43 11.63 0.88
C VAL A 9 22.49 12.66 0.25
N ALA A 10 22.90 13.30 -0.85
CA ALA A 10 22.05 14.24 -1.58
C ALA A 10 20.77 13.60 -2.10
N GLU A 11 20.82 12.36 -2.61
CA GLU A 11 19.65 11.59 -3.06
C GLU A 11 18.70 11.28 -1.89
N THR A 12 19.25 11.01 -0.70
CA THR A 12 18.45 10.77 0.51
C THR A 12 17.78 12.07 0.97
N ILE A 13 18.48 13.18 0.97
CA ILE A 13 17.96 14.50 1.36
C ILE A 13 16.90 14.99 0.37
N LEU A 14 17.13 14.76 -0.93
CA LEU A 14 16.20 15.16 -1.99
C LEU A 14 15.03 14.20 -2.16
N GLN A 15 14.94 13.12 -1.36
CA GLN A 15 13.91 12.06 -1.47
C GLN A 15 13.71 11.61 -2.92
N GLN A 16 14.81 11.38 -3.64
CA GLN A 16 14.72 11.00 -5.06
C GLN A 16 13.83 9.78 -5.22
N ALA A 17 12.90 9.91 -6.14
CA ALA A 17 11.95 8.87 -6.48
C ALA A 17 12.69 7.59 -6.92
N MET A 18 12.31 6.46 -6.31
CA MET A 18 12.86 5.16 -6.69
C MET A 18 12.10 4.66 -7.90
N LYS A 19 12.83 4.41 -8.98
CA LYS A 19 12.26 3.75 -10.17
C LYS A 19 12.22 2.25 -9.97
N ILE A 20 11.07 1.66 -10.24
CA ILE A 20 10.78 0.23 -10.10
C ILE A 20 10.23 -0.26 -11.42
N LYS A 21 10.88 -1.26 -12.01
CA LYS A 21 10.41 -1.89 -13.24
C LYS A 21 9.57 -3.11 -12.89
N ILE A 22 8.32 -3.13 -13.33
CA ILE A 22 7.39 -4.26 -13.16
C ILE A 22 6.91 -4.66 -14.56
N GLY A 23 7.23 -5.86 -14.98
CA GLY A 23 7.02 -6.27 -16.36
C GLY A 23 7.72 -5.32 -17.35
N ASP A 24 6.96 -4.75 -18.26
CA ASP A 24 7.46 -3.79 -19.25
C ASP A 24 7.29 -2.33 -18.83
N LYS A 25 6.64 -2.08 -17.69
CA LYS A 25 6.35 -0.72 -17.20
C LYS A 25 7.34 -0.28 -16.13
N GLU A 26 7.65 1.01 -16.13
CA GLU A 26 8.45 1.64 -15.10
C GLU A 26 7.55 2.49 -14.19
N TYR A 27 7.65 2.25 -12.90
CA TYR A 27 6.92 2.97 -11.86
C TYR A 27 7.89 3.79 -11.02
N GLU A 28 7.43 4.94 -10.60
CA GLU A 28 8.14 5.80 -9.67
C GLU A 28 7.50 5.66 -8.29
N ALA A 29 8.27 5.18 -7.30
CA ALA A 29 7.75 5.01 -5.96
C ALA A 29 7.43 6.37 -5.34
N ALA A 30 6.20 6.51 -4.85
CA ALA A 30 5.75 7.71 -4.19
C ALA A 30 6.61 8.03 -2.94
N PRO A 31 6.71 9.30 -2.56
CA PRO A 31 7.38 9.68 -1.33
C PRO A 31 6.65 9.08 -0.12
N PRO A 32 7.38 8.77 0.97
CA PRO A 32 6.79 8.21 2.18
C PRO A 32 5.74 9.16 2.77
N SER A 33 4.63 8.60 3.24
CA SER A 33 3.60 9.36 3.94
C SER A 33 2.92 8.52 5.01
N VAL A 34 2.47 9.16 6.07
CA VAL A 34 1.72 8.49 7.16
C VAL A 34 0.45 7.83 6.62
N ALA A 35 -0.23 8.46 5.66
CA ALA A 35 -1.41 7.87 5.01
C ALA A 35 -1.09 6.57 4.29
N THR A 36 0.07 6.47 3.64
CA THR A 36 0.54 5.22 3.01
C THR A 36 0.78 4.15 4.06
N LEU A 37 1.39 4.48 5.21
CA LEU A 37 1.60 3.53 6.31
C LEU A 37 0.30 2.99 6.89
N ILE A 38 -0.71 3.85 7.06
CA ILE A 38 -2.05 3.43 7.53
C ILE A 38 -2.66 2.41 6.58
N LEU A 39 -2.66 2.68 5.28
CA LEU A 39 -3.19 1.76 4.27
C LEU A 39 -2.41 0.45 4.17
N VAL A 40 -1.08 0.50 4.32
CA VAL A 40 -0.25 -0.71 4.39
C VAL A 40 -0.59 -1.52 5.64
N SER A 41 -0.74 -0.87 6.81
CA SER A 41 -1.12 -1.53 8.05
C SER A 41 -2.49 -2.20 7.95
N GLU A 42 -3.46 -1.55 7.31
CA GLU A 42 -4.76 -2.15 6.99
C GLU A 42 -4.59 -3.40 6.12
N ALA A 43 -3.85 -3.32 5.01
CA ALA A 43 -3.62 -4.47 4.14
C ALA A 43 -2.89 -5.62 4.85
N VAL A 44 -1.91 -5.32 5.72
CA VAL A 44 -1.20 -6.31 6.55
C VAL A 44 -2.14 -7.01 7.52
N SER A 45 -3.16 -6.31 8.06
CA SER A 45 -4.12 -6.92 9.00
C SER A 45 -4.97 -8.04 8.38
N HIS A 46 -5.07 -8.06 7.04
CA HIS A 46 -5.75 -9.11 6.28
C HIS A 46 -4.88 -10.35 6.00
N LEU A 47 -3.57 -10.26 6.29
CA LEU A 47 -2.69 -11.42 6.11
C LEU A 47 -2.98 -12.46 7.18
N PRO A 48 -2.97 -13.76 6.81
CA PRO A 48 -3.19 -14.84 7.77
C PRO A 48 -2.03 -14.91 8.77
N ARG A 49 -2.34 -15.24 10.02
CA ARG A 49 -1.34 -15.54 11.02
C ARG A 49 -0.83 -16.96 10.80
N LEU A 50 0.45 -17.08 10.52
CA LEU A 50 1.10 -18.36 10.28
C LEU A 50 1.76 -18.86 11.55
N SER A 51 1.45 -20.12 11.91
CA SER A 51 2.32 -20.95 12.75
C SER A 51 2.95 -22.00 11.82
N LEU A 52 4.21 -21.82 11.49
CA LEU A 52 4.90 -22.77 10.60
C LEU A 52 5.27 -24.00 11.42
N ASP A 53 4.59 -25.12 11.14
CA ASP A 53 5.02 -26.44 11.57
C ASP A 53 5.91 -27.03 10.46
N SER A 54 7.16 -27.34 10.81
CA SER A 54 8.17 -27.77 9.84
C SER A 54 7.79 -29.04 9.06
N GLU A 55 6.93 -29.88 9.63
CA GLU A 55 6.49 -31.14 9.01
C GLU A 55 5.37 -30.95 7.96
N LYS A 56 4.66 -29.82 7.99
CA LYS A 56 3.49 -29.54 7.14
C LYS A 56 3.62 -28.29 6.28
N ILE A 57 4.84 -27.80 6.05
CA ILE A 57 5.10 -26.53 5.36
C ILE A 57 4.35 -26.42 4.02
N VAL A 58 4.31 -27.49 3.21
CA VAL A 58 3.70 -27.43 1.88
C VAL A 58 2.18 -27.29 1.98
N SER A 59 1.54 -28.12 2.83
CA SER A 59 0.07 -28.07 2.99
C SER A 59 -0.39 -26.74 3.61
N ASP A 60 0.34 -26.26 4.61
CA ASP A 60 0.04 -25.02 5.30
C ASP A 60 0.27 -23.81 4.39
N SER A 61 1.34 -23.82 3.59
CA SER A 61 1.59 -22.78 2.59
C SER A 61 0.49 -22.72 1.53
N LEU A 62 0.01 -23.88 1.03
CA LEU A 62 -1.07 -23.91 0.05
C LEU A 62 -2.41 -23.47 0.64
N ALA A 63 -2.69 -23.85 1.90
CA ALA A 63 -3.92 -23.43 2.58
C ALA A 63 -4.00 -21.91 2.75
N VAL A 64 -2.86 -21.26 2.93
CA VAL A 64 -2.73 -19.83 3.18
C VAL A 64 -2.55 -19.02 1.89
N ALA A 65 -2.07 -19.65 0.82
CA ALA A 65 -1.72 -18.96 -0.43
C ALA A 65 -2.86 -18.10 -1.00
N LYS A 66 -4.12 -18.53 -0.86
CA LYS A 66 -5.30 -17.76 -1.30
C LYS A 66 -5.41 -16.39 -0.63
N ASP A 67 -4.98 -16.29 0.64
CA ASP A 67 -5.06 -15.07 1.44
C ASP A 67 -3.82 -14.18 1.24
N CYS A 68 -2.77 -14.72 0.60
CA CYS A 68 -1.55 -13.97 0.29
C CYS A 68 -1.71 -12.97 -0.88
N ARG A 69 -2.89 -12.87 -1.50
CA ARG A 69 -3.17 -11.83 -2.51
C ARG A 69 -2.89 -10.41 -2.00
N PHE A 70 -3.06 -10.17 -0.70
CA PHE A 70 -2.76 -8.90 -0.06
C PHE A 70 -1.27 -8.49 -0.12
N LEU A 71 -0.35 -9.43 -0.41
CA LEU A 71 1.06 -9.09 -0.63
C LEU A 71 1.23 -8.17 -1.86
N GLY A 72 0.46 -8.43 -2.92
CA GLY A 72 0.42 -7.55 -4.09
C GLY A 72 -0.16 -6.18 -3.75
N ASP A 73 -1.21 -6.13 -2.93
CA ASP A 73 -1.84 -4.88 -2.48
C ASP A 73 -0.86 -4.04 -1.66
N ILE A 74 -0.14 -4.65 -0.72
CA ILE A 74 0.88 -3.98 0.09
C ILE A 74 1.96 -3.36 -0.81
N ALA A 75 2.49 -4.14 -1.76
CA ALA A 75 3.50 -3.64 -2.69
C ALA A 75 2.95 -2.51 -3.58
N ALA A 76 1.74 -2.64 -4.10
CA ALA A 76 1.09 -1.62 -4.91
C ALA A 76 0.84 -0.32 -4.14
N ILE A 77 0.38 -0.41 -2.88
CA ILE A 77 0.18 0.76 -2.00
C ILE A 77 1.51 1.48 -1.73
N LEU A 78 2.58 0.73 -1.46
CA LEU A 78 3.92 1.30 -1.22
C LEU A 78 4.49 1.99 -2.46
N ILE A 79 4.21 1.48 -3.66
CA ILE A 79 4.67 2.08 -4.92
C ILE A 79 3.86 3.32 -5.26
N LEU A 80 2.54 3.21 -5.27
CA LEU A 80 1.66 4.30 -5.69
C LEU A 80 1.55 5.41 -4.64
N GLY A 81 1.69 5.06 -3.36
CA GLY A 81 1.37 5.95 -2.25
C GLY A 81 -0.15 6.20 -2.12
N ALA A 82 -0.58 6.70 -0.97
CA ALA A 82 -2.00 6.90 -0.67
C ALA A 82 -2.76 7.78 -1.68
N LYS A 83 -2.07 8.74 -2.29
CA LYS A 83 -2.69 9.70 -3.22
C LYS A 83 -3.01 9.12 -4.60
N ASN A 84 -2.26 8.13 -5.06
CA ASN A 84 -2.33 7.63 -6.43
C ASN A 84 -3.01 6.27 -6.57
N ILE A 85 -3.61 5.77 -5.50
CA ILE A 85 -4.32 4.48 -5.46
C ILE A 85 -5.50 4.48 -6.45
N ARG A 86 -6.20 5.60 -6.56
CA ARG A 86 -7.30 5.80 -7.48
C ARG A 86 -6.93 6.89 -8.48
N ALA A 87 -7.22 6.65 -9.74
CA ALA A 87 -7.07 7.65 -10.79
C ALA A 87 -8.41 7.91 -11.45
N THR A 88 -8.72 9.18 -11.63
CA THR A 88 -9.88 9.60 -12.38
C THR A 88 -9.46 9.83 -13.82
N VAL A 89 -9.94 9.00 -14.75
CA VAL A 89 -9.66 9.15 -16.18
C VAL A 89 -10.92 9.63 -16.88
N THR A 90 -10.82 10.78 -17.51
CA THR A 90 -11.89 11.29 -18.34
C THR A 90 -11.67 10.81 -19.77
N THR A 91 -12.47 9.85 -20.20
CA THR A 91 -12.47 9.32 -21.57
C THR A 91 -13.64 9.94 -22.33
N ARG A 92 -13.42 10.33 -23.58
CA ARG A 92 -14.50 10.79 -24.46
C ARG A 92 -15.14 9.56 -25.11
N GLU A 93 -16.34 9.21 -24.66
CA GLU A 93 -17.13 8.18 -25.33
C GLU A 93 -18.09 8.82 -26.32
N THR A 94 -18.12 8.25 -27.53
CA THR A 94 -19.03 8.71 -28.58
C THR A 94 -20.36 8.00 -28.40
N VAL A 95 -21.36 8.73 -27.92
CA VAL A 95 -22.73 8.21 -27.73
C VAL A 95 -23.60 8.65 -28.93
N CYS A 96 -24.19 7.68 -29.60
CA CYS A 96 -25.20 7.96 -30.65
C CYS A 96 -26.51 8.33 -29.99
N LYS A 97 -26.91 9.60 -30.02
CA LYS A 97 -28.24 10.04 -29.64
C LYS A 97 -29.15 10.06 -30.86
N SER A 98 -30.24 9.30 -30.85
CA SER A 98 -31.30 9.37 -31.84
C SER A 98 -32.33 10.43 -31.41
N ARG A 99 -32.62 11.38 -32.28
CA ARG A 99 -33.66 12.38 -32.07
C ARG A 99 -34.73 12.22 -33.16
N LEU A 100 -35.99 12.31 -32.77
CA LEU A 100 -37.17 12.15 -33.65
C LEU A 100 -37.22 10.81 -34.41
N TRP A 101 -37.78 9.77 -33.77
CA TRP A 101 -38.17 8.50 -34.38
C TRP A 101 -37.09 7.81 -35.23
N GLY A 102 -35.81 7.97 -34.86
CA GLY A 102 -34.72 7.21 -35.50
C GLY A 102 -34.17 7.76 -36.81
N LEU A 103 -34.68 8.86 -37.33
CA LEU A 103 -34.30 9.41 -38.65
C LEU A 103 -32.98 10.19 -38.66
N TRP A 104 -32.53 10.71 -37.53
CA TRP A 104 -31.26 11.48 -37.43
C TRP A 104 -30.40 10.94 -36.28
N LYS A 105 -29.31 10.27 -36.65
CA LYS A 105 -28.28 9.82 -35.69
C LYS A 105 -27.21 10.90 -35.60
N HIS A 106 -27.08 11.54 -34.47
CA HIS A 106 -25.99 12.49 -34.20
C HIS A 106 -25.02 11.86 -33.19
N GLN A 107 -23.74 11.80 -33.56
CA GLN A 107 -22.68 11.35 -32.66
C GLN A 107 -22.28 12.53 -31.78
N VAL A 108 -22.50 12.40 -30.48
CA VAL A 108 -22.10 13.38 -29.47
C VAL A 108 -21.02 12.76 -28.61
N SER A 109 -19.85 13.40 -28.60
CA SER A 109 -18.79 13.03 -27.67
C SER A 109 -19.11 13.55 -26.28
N VAL A 110 -19.45 12.66 -25.37
CA VAL A 110 -19.70 13.00 -23.97
C VAL A 110 -18.47 12.62 -23.16
N PRO A 111 -17.92 13.51 -22.32
CA PRO A 111 -16.85 13.16 -21.40
C PRO A 111 -17.43 12.23 -20.34
N VAL A 112 -16.96 11.00 -20.29
CA VAL A 112 -17.28 10.02 -19.25
C VAL A 112 -16.10 9.90 -18.32
N THR A 113 -16.31 10.25 -17.07
CA THR A 113 -15.31 10.13 -16.03
C THR A 113 -15.40 8.73 -15.41
N LYS A 114 -14.37 7.91 -15.60
CA LYS A 114 -14.24 6.59 -14.98
C LYS A 114 -13.19 6.65 -13.87
N GLU A 115 -13.55 6.13 -12.72
CA GLU A 115 -12.59 5.92 -11.63
C GLU A 115 -11.91 4.58 -11.87
N ILE A 116 -10.58 4.60 -12.00
CA ILE A 116 -9.76 3.41 -12.18
C ILE A 116 -9.06 3.09 -10.87
N ASP A 117 -9.23 1.88 -10.38
CA ASP A 117 -8.48 1.37 -9.22
C ASP A 117 -7.09 0.88 -9.66
N ARG A 118 -6.15 1.82 -9.65
CA ARG A 118 -4.75 1.56 -10.01
C ARG A 118 -4.07 0.59 -9.06
N LYS A 119 -4.51 0.54 -7.80
CA LYS A 119 -3.98 -0.40 -6.81
C LYS A 119 -4.23 -1.84 -7.25
N SER A 120 -5.48 -2.17 -7.60
CA SER A 120 -5.86 -3.53 -7.98
C SER A 120 -5.20 -3.98 -9.29
N GLU A 121 -5.03 -3.06 -10.25
CA GLU A 121 -4.30 -3.37 -11.50
C GLU A 121 -2.84 -3.68 -11.22
N LEU A 122 -2.16 -2.82 -10.47
CA LEU A 122 -0.74 -2.98 -10.15
C LEU A 122 -0.50 -4.20 -9.24
N SER A 123 -1.37 -4.42 -8.25
CA SER A 123 -1.33 -5.59 -7.36
C SER A 123 -1.35 -6.89 -8.16
N ARG A 124 -2.26 -7.01 -9.14
CA ARG A 124 -2.34 -8.17 -10.00
C ARG A 124 -1.09 -8.32 -10.86
N GLU A 125 -0.59 -7.25 -11.48
CA GLU A 125 0.62 -7.27 -12.30
C GLU A 125 1.85 -7.74 -11.50
N ILE A 126 1.98 -7.29 -10.23
CA ILE A 126 3.04 -7.72 -9.32
C ILE A 126 2.94 -9.22 -9.01
N LEU A 127 1.75 -9.72 -8.67
CA LEU A 127 1.54 -11.11 -8.31
C LEU A 127 1.75 -12.07 -9.50
N GLU A 128 1.47 -11.62 -10.72
CA GLU A 128 1.68 -12.40 -11.94
C GLU A 128 3.15 -12.39 -12.38
N THR A 129 3.89 -11.31 -12.10
CA THR A 129 5.25 -11.12 -12.63
C THR A 129 6.34 -11.54 -11.66
N TYR A 130 6.13 -11.34 -10.35
CA TYR A 130 7.17 -11.52 -9.35
C TYR A 130 7.06 -12.82 -8.56
N SER A 131 8.21 -13.43 -8.27
CA SER A 131 8.30 -14.54 -7.31
C SER A 131 8.12 -14.02 -5.87
N PRO A 132 7.75 -14.88 -4.90
CA PRO A 132 7.63 -14.51 -3.49
C PRO A 132 8.89 -13.84 -2.92
N SER A 133 10.07 -14.30 -3.30
CA SER A 133 11.35 -13.72 -2.89
C SER A 133 11.54 -12.30 -3.44
N GLN A 134 11.14 -12.06 -4.68
CA GLN A 134 11.22 -10.75 -5.30
C GLN A 134 10.22 -9.75 -4.66
N ILE A 135 9.00 -10.21 -4.35
CA ILE A 135 8.00 -9.41 -3.64
C ILE A 135 8.52 -9.03 -2.26
N HIS A 136 9.09 -9.99 -1.52
CA HIS A 136 9.70 -9.74 -0.22
C HIS A 136 10.80 -8.67 -0.31
N GLY A 137 11.76 -8.82 -1.23
CA GLY A 137 12.84 -7.86 -1.43
C GLY A 137 12.35 -6.48 -1.85
N LEU A 138 11.29 -6.41 -2.66
CA LEU A 138 10.64 -5.17 -3.07
C LEU A 138 10.00 -4.46 -1.88
N ILE A 139 9.16 -5.16 -1.11
CA ILE A 139 8.48 -4.62 0.07
C ILE A 139 9.50 -4.15 1.11
N ALA A 140 10.53 -4.96 1.43
CA ALA A 140 11.56 -4.59 2.38
C ALA A 140 12.28 -3.30 1.98
N ARG A 141 12.63 -3.16 0.68
CA ARG A 141 13.27 -1.95 0.14
C ARG A 141 12.37 -0.73 0.21
N LEU A 142 11.08 -0.88 -0.06
CA LEU A 142 10.11 0.21 0.03
C LEU A 142 9.87 0.64 1.48
N LEU A 143 9.71 -0.33 2.40
CA LEU A 143 9.53 -0.07 3.82
C LEU A 143 10.74 0.62 4.45
N SER A 144 11.97 0.28 4.03
CA SER A 144 13.17 0.94 4.55
C SER A 144 13.24 2.44 4.25
N ARG A 145 12.43 2.93 3.29
CA ARG A 145 12.31 4.36 2.94
C ARG A 145 11.19 5.09 3.68
N MET A 146 10.35 4.36 4.42
CA MET A 146 9.13 4.91 5.04
C MET A 146 9.38 5.63 6.37
N GLU A 147 10.67 5.86 6.74
CA GLU A 147 11.02 6.60 7.98
C GLU A 147 10.27 6.07 9.21
N LEU A 148 10.17 4.72 9.32
CA LEU A 148 9.40 4.06 10.37
C LEU A 148 9.87 4.44 11.77
N ALA A 149 11.17 4.69 11.97
CA ALA A 149 11.72 5.10 13.26
C ALA A 149 11.15 6.44 13.70
N ASP A 150 11.04 7.41 12.77
CA ASP A 150 10.49 8.74 13.06
C ASP A 150 9.00 8.68 13.34
N PHE A 151 8.27 7.82 12.60
CA PHE A 151 6.86 7.57 12.88
C PHE A 151 6.64 7.00 14.29
N PHE A 152 7.44 6.01 14.72
CA PHE A 152 7.36 5.46 16.07
C PHE A 152 7.78 6.46 17.14
N ALA A 153 8.82 7.24 16.90
CA ALA A 153 9.24 8.30 17.82
C ALA A 153 8.13 9.35 18.04
N LEU A 154 7.47 9.77 16.96
CA LEU A 154 6.35 10.69 17.02
C LEU A 154 5.17 10.10 17.78
N THR A 155 4.78 8.86 17.51
CA THR A 155 3.65 8.21 18.20
C THR A 155 3.93 7.98 19.68
N THR A 156 5.17 7.63 20.06
CA THR A 156 5.58 7.49 21.45
C THR A 156 5.51 8.85 22.15
N PHE A 157 6.10 9.89 21.57
CA PHE A 157 6.04 11.23 22.10
C PHE A 157 4.60 11.71 22.34
N LEU A 158 3.70 11.52 21.37
CA LEU A 158 2.29 11.89 21.52
C LEU A 158 1.57 11.08 22.60
N ASN A 159 1.93 9.80 22.79
CA ASN A 159 1.41 9.00 23.89
C ASN A 159 1.87 9.53 25.27
N ASP A 160 3.13 9.95 25.36
CA ASP A 160 3.72 10.42 26.62
C ASP A 160 3.11 11.77 27.05
N ILE A 161 2.75 12.63 26.10
CA ILE A 161 2.08 13.91 26.38
C ILE A 161 0.57 13.79 26.49
N ASN A 162 -0.02 12.61 26.33
CA ASN A 162 -1.47 12.42 26.43
C ASN A 162 -1.91 12.38 27.89
N LEU A 163 -2.18 13.55 28.45
CA LEU A 163 -2.63 13.76 29.83
C LEU A 163 -4.03 13.19 30.13
N LEU A 164 -4.78 12.81 29.09
CA LEU A 164 -6.13 12.23 29.24
C LEU A 164 -6.12 10.70 29.34
N ARG A 165 -4.96 10.08 29.25
CA ARG A 165 -4.83 8.63 29.40
C ARG A 165 -5.16 8.27 30.84
N GLN A 166 -6.24 7.55 31.07
CA GLN A 166 -6.59 7.01 32.39
C GLN A 166 -5.41 6.17 32.87
N THR A 167 -4.76 6.61 33.95
CA THR A 167 -3.84 5.80 34.72
C THR A 167 -4.62 4.58 35.18
N LYS A 168 -4.16 3.37 34.86
CA LYS A 168 -4.68 2.14 35.48
C LYS A 168 -4.53 2.33 36.98
N VAL A 169 -5.63 2.60 37.65
CA VAL A 169 -5.73 2.47 39.11
C VAL A 169 -5.61 0.97 39.36
N GLU A 170 -4.47 0.51 39.84
CA GLU A 170 -4.35 -0.79 40.44
C GLU A 170 -5.32 -0.79 41.62
N ASN A 171 -6.42 -1.54 41.48
CA ASN A 171 -7.25 -1.88 42.61
C ASN A 171 -6.44 -2.81 43.49
N GLU A 172 -5.68 -2.24 44.42
CA GLU A 172 -5.22 -2.96 45.60
C GLU A 172 -6.48 -3.41 46.35
N THR A 173 -6.82 -4.68 46.17
CA THR A 173 -7.77 -5.37 47.02
C THR A 173 -7.13 -5.45 48.39
N THR A 174 -7.44 -4.47 49.25
CA THR A 174 -7.18 -4.59 50.68
C THR A 174 -7.97 -5.78 51.20
N ALA A 175 -7.28 -6.92 51.35
CA ALA A 175 -7.82 -8.04 52.09
C ALA A 175 -8.03 -7.58 53.55
N CYS A 176 -9.28 -7.27 53.90
CA CYS A 176 -9.69 -7.17 55.29
C CYS A 176 -9.51 -8.56 55.91
N GLY A 177 -8.50 -8.69 56.78
CA GLY A 177 -8.34 -9.85 57.65
C GLY A 177 -9.44 -9.83 58.73
N GLN A 178 -9.98 -11.02 58.98
CA GLN A 178 -10.51 -11.45 60.26
C GLN A 178 -9.60 -12.54 60.77
#